data_3fa75741250df85924fa3d01173b4e8c
#
_entry.id   3fa75741250df85924fa3d01173b4e8c
#
_cell.length_a   1.000
_cell.length_b   1.000
_cell.length_c   1.000
_cell.angle_alpha   90.00
_cell.angle_beta   90.00
_cell.angle_gamma   90.00
#
_symmetry.space_group_name_H-M   'P 1'
#
loop_
_entity.id
_entity.type
_entity.pdbx_description
1 polymer ?
#
loop_
_entity_poly.entity_id
_entity_poly.type
_entity_poly.pdbx_seq_one_letter_code
_entity_poly.pdbx_strand_id
1 'polypeptide(L)'
;GLWTENGVDKIAWEVGHAGTRVQKLDVAWTGKGYQFSLDANKAAYDGILKNSDSRPFIWTVMGWAGTQRYAVAWTGDQSASWDYIRWHVPTLVGSGLSGQAYATGDVDAIFGGSPETYTRDLQWKAFTPVLMGMSGWSANERKHPWWFEDPYRSINRRYLKLKLRLTPYMYTLAHEAEQTGAPLVRGLMWDYPSDPTAFTEAHKYQFL
;
A
#
# COMPACT_ATOMS: atom_id res chain seq x y z
N GLY A 1 1.58 -23.70 -2.41
CA GLY A 1 2.21 -22.44 -2.26
C GLY A 1 3.14 -22.02 -3.37
N LEU A 2 3.46 -20.74 -3.39
CA LEU A 2 4.38 -20.08 -4.34
C LEU A 2 5.83 -20.56 -4.26
N TRP A 3 6.12 -21.46 -3.35
CA TRP A 3 7.45 -21.90 -2.94
C TRP A 3 7.88 -23.24 -3.55
N THR A 4 7.03 -23.80 -4.34
CA THR A 4 7.26 -25.09 -4.98
C THR A 4 7.20 -24.89 -6.50
N GLU A 5 7.77 -25.83 -7.27
CA GLU A 5 7.62 -25.85 -8.73
C GLU A 5 6.14 -25.72 -9.14
N ASN A 6 5.26 -26.42 -8.44
CA ASN A 6 3.81 -26.31 -8.64
C ASN A 6 3.25 -24.89 -8.40
N GLY A 7 3.89 -24.10 -7.55
CA GLY A 7 3.49 -22.72 -7.28
C GLY A 7 3.83 -21.79 -8.43
N VAL A 8 4.98 -21.98 -9.07
CA VAL A 8 5.38 -21.22 -10.27
C VAL A 8 4.45 -21.53 -11.42
N ASP A 9 4.13 -22.80 -11.64
CA ASP A 9 3.20 -23.25 -12.67
C ASP A 9 1.79 -22.70 -12.41
N LYS A 10 1.35 -22.68 -11.15
CA LYS A 10 0.07 -22.10 -10.78
C LYS A 10 0.00 -20.61 -11.07
N ILE A 11 1.05 -19.84 -10.78
CA ILE A 11 1.11 -18.43 -11.13
C ILE A 11 1.02 -18.26 -12.65
N ALA A 12 1.78 -19.03 -13.41
CA ALA A 12 1.77 -18.99 -14.86
C ALA A 12 0.37 -19.28 -15.41
N TRP A 13 -0.32 -20.28 -14.85
CA TRP A 13 -1.70 -20.60 -15.22
C TRP A 13 -2.68 -19.48 -14.86
N GLU A 14 -2.63 -18.94 -13.66
CA GLU A 14 -3.50 -17.85 -13.22
C GLU A 14 -3.31 -16.57 -14.04
N VAL A 15 -2.07 -16.26 -14.38
CA VAL A 15 -1.78 -15.07 -15.20
C VAL A 15 -2.17 -15.30 -16.67
N GLY A 16 -1.79 -16.44 -17.24
CA GLY A 16 -2.01 -16.75 -18.67
C GLY A 16 -3.46 -17.09 -19.00
N HIS A 17 -4.15 -17.86 -18.15
CA HIS A 17 -5.50 -18.38 -18.42
C HIS A 17 -6.59 -17.60 -17.70
N ALA A 18 -6.41 -17.32 -16.41
CA ALA A 18 -7.41 -16.59 -15.62
C ALA A 18 -7.28 -15.06 -15.73
N GLY A 19 -6.23 -14.56 -16.35
CA GLY A 19 -6.01 -13.13 -16.57
C GLY A 19 -5.63 -12.33 -15.33
N THR A 20 -5.12 -12.98 -14.29
CA THR A 20 -4.66 -12.31 -13.07
C THR A 20 -3.52 -11.33 -13.36
N ARG A 21 -3.65 -10.09 -12.91
CA ARG A 21 -2.66 -9.03 -13.10
C ARG A 21 -2.17 -8.42 -11.80
N VAL A 22 -2.86 -8.70 -10.72
CA VAL A 22 -2.59 -8.20 -9.39
C VAL A 22 -2.52 -9.36 -8.42
N GLN A 23 -1.50 -9.44 -7.59
CA GLN A 23 -1.35 -10.51 -6.62
C GLN A 23 -1.10 -9.94 -5.21
N LYS A 24 -1.80 -10.48 -4.23
CA LYS A 24 -1.53 -10.27 -2.82
C LYS A 24 -0.69 -11.43 -2.30
N LEU A 25 0.43 -11.13 -1.67
CA LEU A 25 1.20 -12.11 -0.93
C LEU A 25 1.02 -11.89 0.56
N ASP A 26 0.55 -12.94 1.21
CA ASP A 26 0.33 -12.96 2.64
C ASP A 26 1.57 -13.50 3.37
N VAL A 27 1.43 -13.70 4.67
CA VAL A 27 2.50 -14.11 5.55
C VAL A 27 3.17 -15.42 5.16
N ALA A 28 4.48 -15.45 5.31
CA ALA A 28 5.29 -16.65 5.13
C ALA A 28 5.55 -17.32 6.49
N TRP A 29 4.49 -17.74 7.19
CA TRP A 29 4.56 -18.34 8.53
C TRP A 29 5.54 -19.51 8.64
N THR A 30 5.72 -20.22 7.54
CA THR A 30 6.52 -21.44 7.49
C THR A 30 7.79 -21.26 6.68
N GLY A 31 8.12 -20.03 6.31
CA GLY A 31 9.25 -19.73 5.47
C GLY A 31 10.59 -19.99 6.14
N LYS A 32 11.59 -20.16 5.29
CA LYS A 32 12.98 -20.43 5.67
C LYS A 32 13.77 -19.12 5.88
N GLY A 33 13.17 -18.15 6.56
CA GLY A 33 13.77 -16.84 6.80
C GLY A 33 13.32 -15.75 5.82
N TYR A 34 13.88 -14.56 5.99
CA TYR A 34 13.45 -13.37 5.25
C TYR A 34 13.74 -13.43 3.75
N GLN A 35 14.80 -14.10 3.33
CA GLN A 35 15.12 -14.32 1.93
C GLN A 35 13.99 -15.05 1.20
N PHE A 36 13.36 -15.99 1.86
CA PHE A 36 12.22 -16.72 1.33
C PHE A 36 11.04 -15.80 0.98
N SER A 37 10.78 -14.79 1.78
CA SER A 37 9.75 -13.77 1.49
C SER A 37 10.12 -12.92 0.28
N LEU A 38 11.38 -12.56 0.14
CA LEU A 38 11.86 -11.84 -1.04
C LEU A 38 11.73 -12.66 -2.31
N ASP A 39 12.14 -13.93 -2.27
CA ASP A 39 12.06 -14.86 -3.41
C ASP A 39 10.62 -15.07 -3.87
N ALA A 40 9.67 -15.08 -2.94
CA ALA A 40 8.25 -15.15 -3.25
C ALA A 40 7.73 -13.92 -3.99
N ASN A 41 8.08 -12.74 -3.51
CA ASN A 41 7.72 -11.50 -4.19
C ASN A 41 8.30 -11.46 -5.61
N LYS A 42 9.55 -11.89 -5.76
CA LYS A 42 10.21 -12.00 -7.06
C LYS A 42 9.52 -13.01 -7.96
N ALA A 43 9.17 -14.20 -7.45
CA ALA A 43 8.50 -15.23 -8.23
C ALA A 43 7.13 -14.77 -8.76
N ALA A 44 6.35 -14.09 -7.92
CA ALA A 44 5.08 -13.49 -8.34
C ALA A 44 5.26 -12.40 -9.41
N TYR A 45 6.23 -11.54 -9.22
CA TYR A 45 6.59 -10.48 -10.18
C TYR A 45 6.99 -11.05 -11.54
N ASP A 46 7.96 -11.97 -11.55
CA ASP A 46 8.45 -12.64 -12.76
C ASP A 46 7.34 -13.44 -13.45
N GLY A 47 6.45 -14.07 -12.67
CA GLY A 47 5.31 -14.81 -13.17
C GLY A 47 4.35 -13.94 -14.00
N ILE A 48 4.08 -12.74 -13.55
CA ILE A 48 3.23 -11.79 -14.31
C ILE A 48 3.97 -11.31 -15.57
N LEU A 49 5.25 -10.94 -15.46
CA LEU A 49 6.04 -10.49 -16.60
C LEU A 49 6.18 -11.55 -17.70
N LYS A 50 6.37 -12.81 -17.32
CA LYS A 50 6.57 -13.91 -18.28
C LYS A 50 5.29 -14.33 -18.98
N ASN A 51 4.14 -14.14 -18.36
CA ASN A 51 2.86 -14.68 -18.82
C ASN A 51 1.85 -13.61 -19.23
N SER A 52 2.24 -12.33 -19.27
CA SER A 52 1.38 -11.24 -19.72
C SER A 52 2.18 -10.03 -20.20
N ASP A 53 1.53 -9.16 -20.98
CA ASP A 53 2.07 -7.86 -21.40
C ASP A 53 1.82 -6.75 -20.36
N SER A 54 1.34 -7.13 -19.17
CA SER A 54 1.00 -6.17 -18.12
C SER A 54 2.17 -5.93 -17.17
N ARG A 55 2.28 -4.72 -16.65
CA ARG A 55 3.17 -4.43 -15.52
C ARG A 55 2.68 -5.17 -14.30
N PRO A 56 3.55 -5.88 -13.56
CA PRO A 56 3.17 -6.53 -12.33
C PRO A 56 2.72 -5.53 -11.27
N PHE A 57 1.67 -5.87 -10.54
CA PHE A 57 1.31 -5.18 -9.31
C PHE A 57 1.12 -6.20 -8.19
N ILE A 58 2.02 -6.14 -7.23
CA ILE A 58 2.03 -7.03 -6.08
C ILE A 58 2.02 -6.18 -4.83
N TRP A 59 1.18 -6.53 -3.86
CA TRP A 59 1.31 -6.01 -2.51
C TRP A 59 1.49 -7.14 -1.51
N THR A 60 2.29 -6.88 -0.50
CA THR A 60 2.74 -7.92 0.41
C THR A 60 2.88 -7.41 1.83
N VAL A 61 2.53 -8.26 2.80
CA VAL A 61 2.82 -8.04 4.22
C VAL A 61 4.18 -8.64 4.60
N MET A 62 4.77 -9.40 3.71
CA MET A 62 6.06 -10.04 3.95
C MET A 62 7.14 -9.50 3.03
N GLY A 63 8.36 -9.40 3.54
CA GLY A 63 9.45 -8.90 2.73
C GLY A 63 10.81 -8.96 3.43
N TRP A 64 11.80 -8.53 2.73
CA TRP A 64 13.16 -8.33 3.18
C TRP A 64 13.80 -7.17 2.40
N ALA A 65 15.04 -6.81 2.71
CA ALA A 65 15.78 -5.83 1.94
C ALA A 65 15.76 -6.18 0.44
N GLY A 66 15.29 -5.27 -0.39
CA GLY A 66 15.10 -5.48 -1.82
C GLY A 66 13.66 -5.76 -2.26
N THR A 67 12.71 -5.91 -1.35
CA THR A 67 11.28 -6.13 -1.66
C THR A 67 10.69 -5.01 -2.52
N GLN A 68 11.14 -3.78 -2.33
CA GLN A 68 10.71 -2.61 -3.11
C GLN A 68 10.88 -2.75 -4.62
N ARG A 69 11.72 -3.66 -5.07
CA ARG A 69 11.92 -3.97 -6.49
C ARG A 69 10.75 -4.75 -7.10
N TYR A 70 9.95 -5.39 -6.28
CA TYR A 70 8.94 -6.36 -6.74
C TYR A 70 7.54 -6.07 -6.23
N ALA A 71 7.41 -5.44 -5.05
CA ALA A 71 6.12 -5.32 -4.39
C ALA A 71 5.96 -4.01 -3.61
N VAL A 72 4.71 -3.62 -3.45
CA VAL A 72 4.27 -2.57 -2.53
C VAL A 72 4.21 -3.16 -1.12
N ALA A 73 4.79 -2.48 -0.14
CA ALA A 73 4.67 -2.87 1.26
C ALA A 73 3.26 -2.59 1.78
N TRP A 74 2.66 -3.59 2.41
CA TRP A 74 1.36 -3.49 3.07
C TRP A 74 1.51 -3.71 4.57
N THR A 75 0.87 -2.86 5.37
CA THR A 75 1.04 -2.85 6.82
C THR A 75 0.36 -4.00 7.57
N GLY A 76 -0.35 -4.86 6.86
CA GLY A 76 -0.96 -6.07 7.44
C GLY A 76 -2.32 -5.86 8.10
N ASP A 77 -2.76 -6.89 8.81
CA ASP A 77 -4.06 -6.94 9.46
C ASP A 77 -4.08 -6.09 10.73
N GLN A 78 -4.96 -5.12 10.79
CA GLN A 78 -5.07 -4.22 11.93
C GLN A 78 -6.53 -3.89 12.23
N SER A 79 -6.78 -3.39 13.44
CA SER A 79 -8.08 -2.88 13.86
C SER A 79 -8.17 -1.38 13.59
N ALA A 80 -9.30 -0.95 13.06
CA ALA A 80 -9.56 0.45 12.81
C ALA A 80 -9.74 1.24 14.12
N SER A 81 -9.05 2.36 14.20
CA SER A 81 -9.12 3.27 15.34
C SER A 81 -8.46 4.61 14.98
N TRP A 82 -8.64 5.60 15.84
CA TRP A 82 -7.87 6.83 15.75
C TRP A 82 -6.37 6.61 15.93
N ASP A 83 -5.97 5.65 16.76
CA ASP A 83 -4.57 5.28 16.94
C ASP A 83 -4.00 4.64 15.67
N TYR A 84 -4.78 3.84 14.94
CA TYR A 84 -4.37 3.31 13.64
C TYR A 84 -4.01 4.45 12.67
N ILE A 85 -4.87 5.46 12.56
CA ILE A 85 -4.61 6.63 11.70
C ILE A 85 -3.35 7.36 12.18
N ARG A 86 -3.25 7.60 13.49
CA ARG A 86 -2.13 8.32 14.11
C ARG A 86 -0.78 7.67 13.84
N TRP A 87 -0.72 6.34 13.92
CA TRP A 87 0.52 5.60 13.70
C TRP A 87 0.82 5.33 12.24
N HIS A 88 -0.19 5.29 11.40
CA HIS A 88 -0.04 4.91 10.01
C HIS A 88 0.68 5.98 9.18
N VAL A 89 0.42 7.26 9.44
CA VAL A 89 1.12 8.37 8.77
C VAL A 89 2.64 8.28 8.97
N PRO A 90 3.16 8.24 10.23
CA PRO A 90 4.60 8.09 10.44
C PRO A 90 5.16 6.76 9.93
N THR A 91 4.36 5.69 9.90
CA THR A 91 4.77 4.41 9.33
C THR A 91 5.04 4.53 7.83
N LEU A 92 4.19 5.20 7.08
CA LEU A 92 4.40 5.39 5.64
C LEU A 92 5.57 6.33 5.35
N VAL A 93 5.70 7.42 6.11
CA VAL A 93 6.86 8.33 6.00
C VAL A 93 8.16 7.59 6.31
N GLY A 94 8.18 6.80 7.39
CA GLY A 94 9.35 6.00 7.78
C GLY A 94 9.69 4.90 6.77
N SER A 95 8.68 4.27 6.17
CA SER A 95 8.87 3.30 5.08
C SER A 95 9.55 3.95 3.88
N GLY A 96 9.12 5.15 3.51
CA GLY A 96 9.73 5.92 2.44
C GLY A 96 11.21 6.22 2.71
N LEU A 97 11.54 6.70 3.92
CA LEU A 97 12.92 6.95 4.35
C LEU A 97 13.77 5.67 4.40
N SER A 98 13.15 4.51 4.48
CA SER A 98 13.81 3.20 4.46
C SER A 98 13.91 2.58 3.05
N GLY A 99 13.64 3.35 2.00
CA GLY A 99 13.72 2.90 0.61
C GLY A 99 12.48 2.16 0.11
N GLN A 100 11.38 2.16 0.87
CA GLN A 100 10.08 1.61 0.46
C GLN A 100 9.23 2.77 -0.10
N ALA A 101 9.49 3.15 -1.35
CA ALA A 101 8.80 4.27 -1.99
C ALA A 101 7.28 4.06 -2.09
N TYR A 102 6.85 2.80 -2.13
CA TYR A 102 5.45 2.40 -2.18
C TYR A 102 5.10 1.61 -0.92
N ALA A 103 4.32 2.23 -0.06
CA ALA A 103 3.74 1.60 1.11
C ALA A 103 2.25 1.92 1.19
N THR A 104 1.47 1.01 1.75
CA THR A 104 0.03 1.16 1.89
C THR A 104 -0.51 0.41 3.10
N GLY A 105 -1.74 0.68 3.43
CA GLY A 105 -2.56 -0.11 4.36
C GLY A 105 -4.03 0.11 4.05
N ASP A 106 -4.84 -0.79 4.56
CA ASP A 106 -6.28 -0.75 4.30
C ASP A 106 -6.91 0.54 4.81
N VAL A 107 -7.80 1.11 4.01
CA VAL A 107 -8.66 2.19 4.52
C VAL A 107 -9.51 1.62 5.65
N ASP A 108 -9.42 2.25 6.81
CA ASP A 108 -10.07 1.82 8.06
C ASP A 108 -9.63 0.42 8.50
N ALA A 109 -8.34 0.11 8.32
CA ALA A 109 -7.72 -1.18 8.64
C ALA A 109 -8.48 -2.39 8.02
N ILE A 110 -8.14 -3.63 8.35
CA ILE A 110 -8.82 -4.80 7.75
C ILE A 110 -10.16 -5.11 8.42
N PHE A 111 -10.27 -4.86 9.72
CA PHE A 111 -11.48 -5.20 10.47
C PHE A 111 -12.54 -4.11 10.45
N GLY A 112 -12.20 -2.89 10.04
CA GLY A 112 -13.12 -1.76 10.01
C GLY A 112 -13.40 -1.17 11.39
N GLY A 113 -13.91 0.04 11.39
CA GLY A 113 -14.30 0.80 12.58
C GLY A 113 -15.62 1.55 12.36
N SER A 114 -15.66 2.81 12.72
CA SER A 114 -16.83 3.64 12.53
C SER A 114 -16.86 4.29 11.14
N PRO A 115 -18.04 4.80 10.69
CA PRO A 115 -18.11 5.61 9.47
C PRO A 115 -17.17 6.82 9.49
N GLU A 116 -16.94 7.39 10.68
CA GLU A 116 -16.04 8.53 10.86
C GLU A 116 -14.57 8.11 10.69
N THR A 117 -14.11 7.05 11.35
CA THR A 117 -12.72 6.56 11.20
C THR A 117 -12.43 6.16 9.77
N TYR A 118 -13.37 5.49 9.10
CA TYR A 118 -13.26 5.17 7.68
C TYR A 118 -13.04 6.42 6.83
N THR A 119 -13.91 7.40 7.01
CA THR A 119 -13.87 8.63 6.21
C THR A 119 -12.59 9.42 6.46
N ARG A 120 -12.15 9.53 7.71
CA ARG A 120 -10.91 10.24 8.06
C ARG A 120 -9.68 9.54 7.51
N ASP A 121 -9.66 8.23 7.59
CA ASP A 121 -8.56 7.45 7.05
C ASP A 121 -8.49 7.54 5.52
N LEU A 122 -9.63 7.44 4.84
CA LEU A 122 -9.72 7.62 3.40
C LEU A 122 -9.27 9.03 2.96
N GLN A 123 -9.56 10.06 3.74
CA GLN A 123 -9.22 11.44 3.40
C GLN A 123 -7.71 11.63 3.23
N TRP A 124 -6.90 11.19 4.19
CA TRP A 124 -5.45 11.35 4.08
C TRP A 124 -4.84 10.33 3.10
N LYS A 125 -5.36 9.10 3.06
CA LYS A 125 -4.90 8.08 2.12
C LYS A 125 -5.18 8.40 0.65
N ALA A 126 -6.09 9.31 0.37
CA ALA A 126 -6.28 9.84 -0.99
C ALA A 126 -5.00 10.50 -1.54
N PHE A 127 -4.08 10.90 -0.69
CA PHE A 127 -2.79 11.50 -1.06
C PHE A 127 -1.62 10.49 -1.05
N THR A 128 -1.87 9.22 -0.77
CA THR A 128 -0.84 8.17 -0.82
C THR A 128 -0.78 7.52 -2.20
N PRO A 129 0.34 6.86 -2.58
CA PRO A 129 0.47 6.25 -3.90
C PRO A 129 -0.57 5.15 -4.14
N VAL A 130 -0.83 4.33 -3.14
CA VAL A 130 -1.78 3.22 -3.23
C VAL A 130 -2.93 3.44 -2.24
N LEU A 131 -4.14 3.49 -2.77
CA LEU A 131 -5.37 3.53 -1.98
C LEU A 131 -6.06 2.19 -2.12
N MET A 132 -6.17 1.46 -1.04
CA MET A 132 -6.79 0.14 -1.02
C MET A 132 -7.72 -0.02 0.18
N GLY A 133 -8.67 -0.92 0.05
CA GLY A 133 -9.53 -1.36 1.14
C GLY A 133 -9.77 -2.86 1.03
N MET A 134 -9.71 -3.54 2.15
CA MET A 134 -9.95 -4.96 2.28
C MET A 134 -10.78 -5.22 3.53
N SER A 135 -11.55 -6.29 3.55
CA SER A 135 -12.30 -6.74 4.71
C SER A 135 -11.74 -8.07 5.21
N GLY A 136 -11.50 -8.16 6.50
CA GLY A 136 -11.03 -9.38 7.16
C GLY A 136 -12.16 -10.32 7.57
N TRP A 137 -11.79 -11.44 8.14
CA TRP A 137 -12.70 -12.55 8.48
C TRP A 137 -13.81 -12.18 9.47
N SER A 138 -13.54 -11.26 10.38
CA SER A 138 -14.48 -10.78 11.39
C SER A 138 -15.01 -9.39 11.09
N ALA A 139 -14.77 -8.87 9.90
CA ALA A 139 -15.36 -7.60 9.49
C ALA A 139 -16.85 -7.83 9.19
N ASN A 140 -17.68 -7.48 10.14
CA ASN A 140 -19.15 -7.58 9.98
C ASN A 140 -19.68 -6.49 9.06
N GLU A 141 -18.91 -5.44 8.84
CA GLU A 141 -19.35 -4.25 8.13
C GLU A 141 -18.84 -4.25 6.69
N ARG A 142 -19.68 -3.77 5.81
CA ARG A 142 -19.34 -3.58 4.41
C ARG A 142 -18.49 -2.33 4.27
N LYS A 143 -17.24 -2.49 3.90
CA LYS A 143 -16.26 -1.41 3.79
C LYS A 143 -16.22 -0.76 2.40
N HIS A 144 -17.35 -0.63 1.76
CA HIS A 144 -17.42 0.09 0.50
C HIS A 144 -17.77 1.56 0.74
N PRO A 145 -17.03 2.52 0.14
CA PRO A 145 -17.24 3.95 0.42
C PRO A 145 -18.65 4.46 0.11
N TRP A 146 -19.40 3.77 -0.72
CA TRP A 146 -20.78 4.11 -1.09
C TRP A 146 -21.84 3.53 -0.15
N TRP A 147 -21.48 2.66 0.79
CA TRP A 147 -22.42 2.04 1.74
C TRP A 147 -22.76 2.93 2.93
N PHE A 148 -21.95 3.92 3.18
CA PHE A 148 -22.17 4.83 4.30
C PHE A 148 -23.30 5.82 4.00
N GLU A 149 -24.01 6.23 5.04
CA GLU A 149 -24.97 7.32 4.97
C GLU A 149 -24.27 8.68 4.88
N ASP A 150 -25.00 9.69 4.41
CA ASP A 150 -24.47 11.04 4.41
C ASP A 150 -24.33 11.58 5.87
N PRO A 151 -23.29 12.37 6.16
CA PRO A 151 -22.40 13.04 5.20
C PRO A 151 -21.21 12.20 4.72
N TYR A 152 -20.95 11.02 5.30
CA TYR A 152 -19.76 10.22 5.03
C TYR A 152 -19.67 9.79 3.56
N ARG A 153 -20.76 9.32 2.98
CA ARG A 153 -20.82 8.91 1.57
C ARG A 153 -20.40 10.04 0.62
N SER A 154 -20.93 11.22 0.83
CA SER A 154 -20.61 12.39 0.00
C SER A 154 -19.16 12.83 0.16
N ILE A 155 -18.61 12.77 1.38
CA ILE A 155 -17.20 13.06 1.66
C ILE A 155 -16.31 12.02 0.97
N ASN A 156 -16.59 10.73 1.16
CA ASN A 156 -15.83 9.63 0.54
C ASN A 156 -15.77 9.78 -0.98
N ARG A 157 -16.93 10.05 -1.61
CA ARG A 157 -17.01 10.28 -3.05
C ARG A 157 -16.14 11.46 -3.50
N ARG A 158 -16.13 12.55 -2.73
CA ARG A 158 -15.30 13.73 -3.04
C ARG A 158 -13.82 13.40 -3.03
N TYR A 159 -13.35 12.68 -2.00
CA TYR A 159 -11.93 12.34 -1.88
C TYR A 159 -11.49 11.27 -2.87
N LEU A 160 -12.34 10.31 -3.21
CA LEU A 160 -12.05 9.36 -4.29
C LEU A 160 -11.92 10.06 -5.66
N LYS A 161 -12.79 11.05 -5.94
CA LYS A 161 -12.64 11.88 -7.14
C LYS A 161 -11.35 12.70 -7.11
N LEU A 162 -10.97 13.23 -5.95
CA LEU A 162 -9.71 13.95 -5.78
C LEU A 162 -8.53 13.00 -6.06
N LYS A 163 -8.54 11.79 -5.53
CA LYS A 163 -7.52 10.77 -5.80
C LYS A 163 -7.34 10.52 -7.30
N LEU A 164 -8.43 10.37 -8.04
CA LEU A 164 -8.37 10.20 -9.50
C LEU A 164 -7.77 11.43 -10.20
N ARG A 165 -8.10 12.63 -9.75
CA ARG A 165 -7.52 13.87 -10.31
C ARG A 165 -6.04 14.02 -10.00
N LEU A 166 -5.54 13.44 -8.91
CA LEU A 166 -4.13 13.44 -8.53
C LEU A 166 -3.32 12.37 -9.28
N THR A 167 -3.94 11.51 -10.07
CA THR A 167 -3.24 10.44 -10.80
C THR A 167 -2.05 10.93 -11.63
N PRO A 168 -2.14 12.03 -12.42
CA PRO A 168 -0.98 12.53 -13.17
C PRO A 168 0.16 12.98 -12.25
N TYR A 169 -0.16 13.63 -11.15
CA TYR A 169 0.82 14.04 -10.14
C TYR A 169 1.51 12.82 -9.50
N MET A 170 0.73 11.84 -9.07
CA MET A 170 1.27 10.59 -8.52
C MET A 170 2.13 9.83 -9.53
N TYR A 171 1.77 9.87 -10.81
CA TYR A 171 2.56 9.25 -11.87
C TYR A 171 3.92 9.93 -12.04
N THR A 172 3.98 11.26 -11.94
CA THR A 172 5.25 12.01 -11.95
C THR A 172 6.12 11.65 -10.75
N LEU A 173 5.56 11.60 -9.55
CA LEU A 173 6.28 11.17 -8.35
C LEU A 173 6.75 9.71 -8.45
N ALA A 174 5.96 8.84 -9.07
CA ALA A 174 6.34 7.46 -9.30
C ALA A 174 7.54 7.34 -10.26
N HIS A 175 7.60 8.18 -11.30
CA HIS A 175 8.75 8.26 -12.18
C HIS A 175 10.00 8.78 -11.43
N GLU A 176 9.85 9.83 -10.63
CA GLU A 176 10.93 10.32 -9.77
C GLU A 176 11.45 9.22 -8.83
N ALA A 177 10.54 8.48 -8.18
CA ALA A 177 10.91 7.37 -7.30
C ALA A 177 11.67 6.26 -8.01
N GLU A 178 11.31 5.96 -9.25
CA GLU A 178 12.00 4.96 -10.07
C GLU A 178 13.42 5.41 -10.43
N GLN A 179 13.62 6.68 -10.72
CA GLN A 179 14.91 7.23 -11.11
C GLN A 179 15.86 7.50 -9.93
N THR A 180 15.32 7.93 -8.80
CA THR A 180 16.10 8.48 -7.68
C THR A 180 15.97 7.70 -6.37
N GLY A 181 14.94 6.88 -6.24
CA GLY A 181 14.56 6.26 -4.97
C GLY A 181 13.79 7.17 -4.04
N ALA A 182 13.46 8.41 -4.43
CA ALA A 182 12.70 9.34 -3.61
C ALA A 182 11.31 8.79 -3.29
N PRO A 183 10.88 8.75 -2.02
CA PRO A 183 9.57 8.23 -1.66
C PRO A 183 8.45 9.17 -2.11
N LEU A 184 7.27 8.62 -2.45
CA LEU A 184 6.11 9.40 -2.80
C LEU A 184 5.46 10.04 -1.56
N VAL A 185 5.49 9.33 -0.43
CA VAL A 185 5.06 9.85 0.87
C VAL A 185 6.31 10.22 1.64
N ARG A 186 6.59 11.51 1.73
CA ARG A 186 7.80 12.02 2.36
C ARG A 186 7.50 13.17 3.29
N GLY A 187 8.13 13.15 4.46
CA GLY A 187 8.00 14.23 5.43
C GLY A 187 8.64 15.52 4.93
N LEU A 188 8.21 16.65 5.46
CA LEU A 188 8.72 17.97 5.08
C LEU A 188 10.24 18.09 5.17
N MET A 189 10.88 17.35 6.08
CA MET A 189 12.34 17.32 6.21
C MET A 189 13.06 16.85 4.94
N TRP A 190 12.39 16.12 4.06
CA TRP A 190 12.98 15.66 2.80
C TRP A 190 13.28 16.84 1.86
N ASP A 191 12.29 17.70 1.68
CA ASP A 191 12.41 18.86 0.77
C ASP A 191 12.97 20.10 1.46
N TYR A 192 12.91 20.17 2.81
CA TYR A 192 13.39 21.28 3.63
C TYR A 192 14.38 20.82 4.70
N PRO A 193 15.51 20.19 4.32
CA PRO A 193 16.46 19.61 5.29
C PRO A 193 17.17 20.65 6.16
N SER A 194 17.21 21.90 5.74
CA SER A 194 17.84 22.99 6.49
C SER A 194 16.88 23.78 7.38
N ASP A 195 15.57 23.48 7.30
CA ASP A 195 14.57 24.14 8.15
C ASP A 195 14.33 23.33 9.43
N PRO A 196 14.74 23.85 10.61
CA PRO A 196 14.55 23.13 11.87
C PRO A 196 13.07 22.89 12.22
N THR A 197 12.14 23.69 11.68
CA THR A 197 10.70 23.50 11.90
C THR A 197 10.20 22.21 11.26
N ALA A 198 10.79 21.76 10.16
CA ALA A 198 10.42 20.51 9.49
C ALA A 198 10.63 19.25 10.36
N PHE A 199 11.46 19.36 11.41
CA PHE A 199 11.81 18.26 12.33
C PHE A 199 11.05 18.32 13.66
N THR A 200 10.23 19.33 13.89
CA THR A 200 9.47 19.45 15.15
C THR A 200 8.37 18.42 15.24
N GLU A 201 7.92 18.12 16.48
CA GLU A 201 6.80 17.18 16.72
C GLU A 201 5.50 17.57 15.98
N ALA A 202 5.29 18.86 15.73
CA ALA A 202 4.12 19.36 15.02
C ALA A 202 4.18 19.10 13.50
N HIS A 203 5.38 18.97 12.90
CA HIS A 203 5.55 19.02 11.45
C HIS A 203 6.26 17.82 10.84
N LYS A 204 7.05 17.07 11.60
CA LYS A 204 7.85 15.96 11.08
C LYS A 204 7.08 14.86 10.34
N TYR A 205 5.77 14.75 10.57
CA TYR A 205 4.90 13.80 9.92
C TYR A 205 3.92 14.43 8.92
N GLN A 206 4.06 15.71 8.66
CA GLN A 206 3.40 16.30 7.51
C GLN A 206 4.12 15.84 6.25
N PHE A 207 3.38 15.49 5.23
CA PHE A 207 3.95 15.03 3.97
C PHE A 207 3.33 15.77 2.78
N LEU A 208 4.10 15.82 1.72
CA LEU A 208 3.76 16.47 0.46
C LEU A 208 3.35 15.43 -0.59
#